data_2b93e7e06913b8fa1445afd8dd6b75d4
#
_entry.id   2b93e7e06913b8fa1445afd8dd6b75d4
#
_cell.length_a   1.000
_cell.length_b   1.000
_cell.length_c   1.000
_cell.angle_alpha   90.00
_cell.angle_beta   90.00
_cell.angle_gamma   90.00
#
_symmetry.space_group_name_H-M   'P 1'
#
loop_
_entity.id
_entity.type
_entity.pdbx_description
1 polymer ?
#
loop_
_entity_poly.entity_id
_entity_poly.type
_entity_poly.pdbx_seq_one_letter_code
_entity_poly.pdbx_strand_id
1 'polypeptide(L)'
;MAAAVRIINRSTLRLGMGQQYLAFSSAAKDQTASFRAAHALPDKVKIVEVGPRDGLQNEKIVVPTEAKINLINMLSESGVPVIEATSFVSPKWVPQMADQVEVMKGISKKPGVSYPVLTPNLKGFEAALKAGASEVAIFGAASELFSKKNINCSVEESLQRFEEVMKAAKGAAVPVRGYVSCVVGCPYEGQVAPEKVAHVAKRLYSMGCYEISLGDTIGVGTPGSMTKMLEAVCKELPVSALAVHCHDTYGQALANILIALQMGISVVDSSVAGLGGCPYAQGASGNVATEDVVYMLHGLGIQTGVDLPKLMDAGAFICRTLNQKDQLQGGTSHLQTVEKETSTFCSN
;
A
#
# COMPACT_ATOMS: atom_id res chain seq x y z
N MET A 1 10.03 -69.97 6.60
CA MET A 1 8.89 -69.02 6.60
C MET A 1 9.37 -67.70 5.96
N ALA A 2 9.00 -67.48 4.70
CA ALA A 2 9.43 -66.32 3.94
C ALA A 2 8.39 -65.22 4.08
N ALA A 3 8.81 -64.07 4.59
CA ALA A 3 7.98 -62.87 4.69
C ALA A 3 7.95 -62.16 3.33
N ALA A 4 6.77 -62.08 2.72
CA ALA A 4 6.56 -61.34 1.48
C ALA A 4 6.49 -59.83 1.77
N VAL A 5 7.50 -59.06 1.34
CA VAL A 5 7.47 -57.61 1.33
C VAL A 5 6.61 -57.15 0.16
N ARG A 6 5.45 -56.58 0.45
CA ARG A 6 4.60 -55.92 -0.55
C ARG A 6 5.26 -54.57 -0.96
N ILE A 7 5.75 -54.50 -2.16
CA ILE A 7 6.18 -53.25 -2.79
C ILE A 7 4.91 -52.47 -3.14
N ILE A 8 4.59 -51.43 -2.37
CA ILE A 8 3.51 -50.49 -2.72
C ILE A 8 4.04 -49.56 -3.81
N ASN A 9 3.41 -49.62 -4.97
CA ASN A 9 3.81 -48.90 -6.17
C ASN A 9 3.61 -47.37 -5.96
N ARG A 10 4.69 -46.62 -5.91
CA ARG A 10 4.72 -45.16 -5.67
C ARG A 10 3.92 -44.33 -6.69
N SER A 11 3.57 -44.88 -7.85
CA SER A 11 2.79 -44.20 -8.89
C SER A 11 1.29 -44.05 -8.55
N THR A 12 0.69 -45.00 -7.81
CA THR A 12 -0.70 -44.95 -7.41
C THR A 12 -0.97 -43.98 -6.25
N LEU A 13 0.02 -43.74 -5.39
CA LEU A 13 -0.08 -42.75 -4.33
C LEU A 13 -0.04 -41.29 -4.85
N ARG A 14 0.72 -41.01 -5.92
CA ARG A 14 0.78 -39.67 -6.52
C ARG A 14 -0.51 -39.26 -7.24
N LEU A 15 -1.21 -40.18 -7.86
CA LEU A 15 -2.51 -39.90 -8.51
C LEU A 15 -3.64 -39.64 -7.49
N GLY A 16 -3.67 -40.37 -6.38
CA GLY A 16 -4.65 -40.15 -5.31
C GLY A 16 -4.48 -38.81 -4.57
N MET A 17 -3.24 -38.40 -4.30
CA MET A 17 -2.96 -37.13 -3.64
C MET A 17 -3.25 -35.92 -4.55
N GLY A 18 -2.97 -36.02 -5.85
CA GLY A 18 -3.27 -34.92 -6.81
C GLY A 18 -4.78 -34.68 -6.95
N GLN A 19 -5.61 -35.72 -6.96
CA GLN A 19 -7.06 -35.57 -7.02
C GLN A 19 -7.65 -35.04 -5.71
N GLN A 20 -7.13 -35.45 -4.55
CA GLN A 20 -7.54 -34.90 -3.27
C GLN A 20 -7.13 -33.41 -3.13
N TYR A 21 -5.93 -33.02 -3.56
CA TYR A 21 -5.51 -31.61 -3.57
C TYR A 21 -6.37 -30.72 -4.48
N LEU A 22 -6.77 -31.24 -5.64
CA LEU A 22 -7.67 -30.52 -6.57
C LEU A 22 -9.10 -30.41 -6.00
N ALA A 23 -9.60 -31.43 -5.33
CA ALA A 23 -10.90 -31.41 -4.69
C ALA A 23 -10.93 -30.46 -3.47
N PHE A 24 -9.88 -30.45 -2.64
CA PHE A 24 -9.74 -29.46 -1.57
C PHE A 24 -9.64 -28.03 -2.11
N SER A 25 -8.94 -27.82 -3.23
CA SER A 25 -8.81 -26.51 -3.87
C SER A 25 -10.16 -25.98 -4.43
N SER A 26 -11.00 -26.82 -4.98
CA SER A 26 -12.31 -26.40 -5.49
C SER A 26 -13.30 -26.09 -4.37
N ALA A 27 -13.41 -26.97 -3.37
CA ALA A 27 -14.27 -26.76 -2.21
C ALA A 27 -13.87 -25.51 -1.40
N ALA A 28 -12.56 -25.25 -1.24
CA ALA A 28 -12.07 -24.04 -0.61
C ALA A 28 -12.42 -22.78 -1.40
N LYS A 29 -12.34 -22.81 -2.74
CA LYS A 29 -12.76 -21.71 -3.61
C LYS A 29 -14.24 -21.39 -3.49
N ASP A 30 -15.09 -22.39 -3.43
CA ASP A 30 -16.54 -22.23 -3.27
C ASP A 30 -16.89 -21.67 -1.89
N GLN A 31 -16.21 -22.12 -0.84
CA GLN A 31 -16.38 -21.58 0.51
C GLN A 31 -15.94 -20.12 0.64
N THR A 32 -14.81 -19.74 0.04
CA THR A 32 -14.35 -18.36 0.05
C THR A 32 -15.24 -17.43 -0.78
N ALA A 33 -15.79 -17.89 -1.89
CA ALA A 33 -16.77 -17.14 -2.68
C ALA A 33 -18.06 -16.90 -1.91
N SER A 34 -18.58 -17.94 -1.24
CA SER A 34 -19.76 -17.83 -0.37
C SER A 34 -19.52 -16.88 0.81
N PHE A 35 -18.34 -16.93 1.45
CA PHE A 35 -17.95 -16.04 2.53
C PHE A 35 -17.91 -14.58 2.05
N ARG A 36 -17.27 -14.29 0.90
CA ARG A 36 -17.22 -12.94 0.34
C ARG A 36 -18.60 -12.37 0.06
N ALA A 37 -19.48 -13.15 -0.55
CA ALA A 37 -20.85 -12.72 -0.84
C ALA A 37 -21.62 -12.42 0.43
N ALA A 38 -21.50 -13.25 1.46
CA ALA A 38 -22.15 -13.05 2.76
C ALA A 38 -21.68 -11.81 3.51
N HIS A 39 -20.45 -11.34 3.26
CA HIS A 39 -19.84 -10.20 3.94
C HIS A 39 -19.65 -8.98 3.02
N ALA A 40 -20.27 -8.97 1.84
CA ALA A 40 -20.22 -7.89 0.84
C ALA A 40 -18.78 -7.48 0.44
N LEU A 41 -17.82 -8.43 0.48
CA LEU A 41 -16.44 -8.18 0.11
C LEU A 41 -16.26 -8.05 -1.41
N PRO A 42 -15.38 -7.18 -1.91
CA PRO A 42 -15.12 -7.01 -3.33
C PRO A 42 -14.43 -8.26 -3.93
N ASP A 43 -14.68 -8.53 -5.21
CA ASP A 43 -13.98 -9.60 -5.94
C ASP A 43 -12.53 -9.27 -6.23
N LYS A 44 -12.21 -7.98 -6.36
CA LYS A 44 -10.89 -7.48 -6.70
C LYS A 44 -10.54 -6.26 -5.85
N VAL A 45 -9.28 -6.20 -5.39
CA VAL A 45 -8.70 -5.05 -4.70
C VAL A 45 -7.49 -4.55 -5.47
N LYS A 46 -7.44 -3.23 -5.67
CA LYS A 46 -6.29 -2.52 -6.24
C LYS A 46 -5.31 -2.18 -5.11
N ILE A 47 -4.09 -2.66 -5.24
CA ILE A 47 -2.97 -2.30 -4.36
C ILE A 47 -2.29 -1.04 -4.90
N VAL A 48 -2.10 -0.05 -4.05
CA VAL A 48 -1.25 1.12 -4.31
C VAL A 48 -0.03 1.00 -3.41
N GLU A 49 1.10 0.69 -4.02
CA GLU A 49 2.36 0.50 -3.34
C GLU A 49 3.03 1.85 -3.09
N VAL A 50 3.14 2.24 -1.83
CA VAL A 50 3.73 3.52 -1.43
C VAL A 50 5.13 3.40 -0.85
N GLY A 51 5.68 2.21 -0.78
CA GLY A 51 7.01 1.94 -0.22
C GLY A 51 8.12 2.80 -0.82
N PRO A 52 8.24 2.92 -2.16
CA PRO A 52 9.29 3.73 -2.77
C PRO A 52 9.19 5.24 -2.45
N ARG A 53 8.00 5.74 -2.18
CA ARG A 53 7.79 7.13 -1.78
C ARG A 53 7.64 7.28 -0.26
N ASP A 54 6.51 6.87 0.29
CA ASP A 54 6.16 7.08 1.70
C ASP A 54 7.03 6.25 2.63
N GLY A 55 7.24 5.00 2.26
CA GLY A 55 8.10 4.09 2.99
C GLY A 55 9.53 4.61 3.11
N LEU A 56 10.18 4.87 1.99
CA LEU A 56 11.57 5.32 1.98
C LEU A 56 11.76 6.75 2.48
N GLN A 57 10.75 7.62 2.37
CA GLN A 57 10.85 9.03 2.74
C GLN A 57 11.35 9.24 4.17
N ASN A 58 11.00 8.35 5.08
CA ASN A 58 11.33 8.43 6.50
C ASN A 58 12.59 7.65 6.89
N GLU A 59 13.25 7.00 5.94
CA GLU A 59 14.48 6.24 6.20
C GLU A 59 15.63 7.17 6.56
N LYS A 60 16.37 6.80 7.62
CA LYS A 60 17.49 7.59 8.15
C LYS A 60 18.71 7.56 7.23
N ILE A 61 18.89 6.44 6.53
CA ILE A 61 19.98 6.23 5.59
C ILE A 61 19.47 6.62 4.19
N VAL A 62 20.20 7.50 3.51
CA VAL A 62 19.86 7.85 2.13
C VAL A 62 20.07 6.62 1.25
N VAL A 63 18.97 6.14 0.67
CA VAL A 63 18.96 4.98 -0.22
C VAL A 63 19.52 5.39 -1.59
N PRO A 64 20.49 4.66 -2.14
CA PRO A 64 21.04 4.95 -3.46
C PRO A 64 19.95 4.94 -4.54
N THR A 65 20.05 5.84 -5.52
CA THR A 65 19.11 5.97 -6.64
C THR A 65 18.89 4.65 -7.38
N GLU A 66 19.97 3.92 -7.67
CA GLU A 66 19.90 2.61 -8.32
C GLU A 66 19.09 1.58 -7.50
N ALA A 67 19.19 1.62 -6.17
CA ALA A 67 18.40 0.72 -5.33
C ALA A 67 16.92 1.07 -5.37
N LYS A 68 16.55 2.36 -5.42
CA LYS A 68 15.15 2.80 -5.60
C LYS A 68 14.60 2.37 -6.95
N ILE A 69 15.36 2.55 -8.02
CA ILE A 69 15.00 2.11 -9.38
C ILE A 69 14.79 0.59 -9.41
N ASN A 70 15.73 -0.17 -8.84
CA ASN A 70 15.63 -1.64 -8.78
C ASN A 70 14.40 -2.08 -7.98
N LEU A 71 14.12 -1.46 -6.84
CA LEU A 71 12.93 -1.74 -6.04
C LEU A 71 11.65 -1.54 -6.87
N ILE A 72 11.51 -0.39 -7.52
CA ILE A 72 10.34 -0.06 -8.35
C ILE A 72 10.18 -1.05 -9.51
N ASN A 73 11.28 -1.44 -10.15
CA ASN A 73 11.25 -2.43 -11.22
C ASN A 73 10.83 -3.82 -10.70
N MET A 74 11.33 -4.28 -9.56
CA MET A 74 10.93 -5.54 -8.93
C MET A 74 9.44 -5.52 -8.54
N LEU A 75 8.96 -4.43 -7.96
CA LEU A 75 7.54 -4.23 -7.65
C LEU A 75 6.68 -4.28 -8.92
N SER A 76 7.14 -3.69 -10.01
CA SER A 76 6.45 -3.76 -11.32
C SER A 76 6.37 -5.20 -11.83
N GLU A 77 7.43 -6.00 -11.65
CA GLU A 77 7.45 -7.41 -12.04
C GLU A 77 6.59 -8.30 -11.13
N SER A 78 6.33 -7.89 -9.90
CA SER A 78 5.42 -8.61 -9.01
C SER A 78 3.94 -8.43 -9.36
N GLY A 79 3.60 -7.57 -10.32
CA GLY A 79 2.22 -7.36 -10.76
C GLY A 79 1.46 -6.32 -9.95
N VAL A 80 2.12 -5.54 -9.10
CA VAL A 80 1.52 -4.39 -8.42
C VAL A 80 1.06 -3.36 -9.47
N PRO A 81 -0.23 -2.96 -9.48
CA PRO A 81 -0.77 -2.14 -10.55
C PRO A 81 -0.44 -0.64 -10.43
N VAL A 82 -0.16 -0.15 -9.23
CA VAL A 82 0.16 1.26 -8.97
C VAL A 82 1.32 1.32 -7.99
N ILE A 83 2.40 2.03 -8.37
CA ILE A 83 3.60 2.20 -7.55
C ILE A 83 3.89 3.69 -7.44
N GLU A 84 3.70 4.29 -6.27
CA GLU A 84 4.06 5.68 -6.03
C GLU A 84 5.58 5.82 -6.01
N ALA A 85 6.14 6.27 -7.14
CA ALA A 85 7.55 6.11 -7.44
C ALA A 85 8.47 7.03 -6.63
N THR A 86 8.04 8.28 -6.38
CA THR A 86 8.85 9.29 -5.69
C THR A 86 8.00 10.51 -5.30
N SER A 87 8.64 11.56 -4.80
CA SER A 87 8.01 12.83 -4.44
C SER A 87 8.80 14.02 -4.96
N PHE A 88 8.10 14.98 -5.54
CA PHE A 88 8.68 16.26 -6.00
C PHE A 88 8.63 17.34 -4.91
N VAL A 89 8.90 16.95 -3.68
CA VAL A 89 9.14 17.86 -2.56
C VAL A 89 10.53 18.49 -2.66
N SER A 90 10.72 19.62 -1.95
CA SER A 90 12.04 20.24 -1.91
C SER A 90 13.08 19.31 -1.24
N PRO A 91 14.24 19.06 -1.88
CA PRO A 91 15.32 18.28 -1.29
C PRO A 91 15.86 18.81 0.06
N LYS A 92 15.63 20.10 0.33
CA LYS A 92 15.98 20.72 1.62
C LYS A 92 15.13 20.17 2.77
N TRP A 93 13.89 19.79 2.49
CA TRP A 93 12.96 19.23 3.48
C TRP A 93 13.02 17.72 3.54
N VAL A 94 13.17 17.06 2.38
CA VAL A 94 13.22 15.61 2.28
C VAL A 94 14.42 15.20 1.42
N PRO A 95 15.64 15.16 1.99
CA PRO A 95 16.86 14.78 1.25
C PRO A 95 16.77 13.41 0.59
N GLN A 96 16.02 12.49 1.21
CA GLN A 96 15.78 11.14 0.69
C GLN A 96 15.16 11.14 -0.73
N MET A 97 14.39 12.18 -1.08
CA MET A 97 13.72 12.31 -2.38
C MET A 97 14.45 13.29 -3.33
N ALA A 98 15.73 13.59 -3.07
CA ALA A 98 16.48 14.55 -3.88
C ALA A 98 16.73 14.07 -5.33
N ASP A 99 16.70 12.76 -5.55
CA ASP A 99 16.97 12.06 -6.81
C ASP A 99 15.70 11.75 -7.62
N GLN A 100 14.59 12.45 -7.38
CA GLN A 100 13.29 12.17 -7.99
C GLN A 100 13.31 12.17 -9.52
N VAL A 101 14.12 13.02 -10.14
CA VAL A 101 14.21 13.10 -11.61
C VAL A 101 14.95 11.89 -12.16
N GLU A 102 16.04 11.49 -11.52
CA GLU A 102 16.85 10.33 -11.87
C GLU A 102 16.04 9.03 -11.71
N VAL A 103 15.29 8.89 -10.62
CA VAL A 103 14.39 7.76 -10.40
C VAL A 103 13.36 7.67 -11.52
N MET A 104 12.65 8.77 -11.83
CA MET A 104 11.62 8.77 -12.88
C MET A 104 12.15 8.46 -14.27
N LYS A 105 13.41 8.81 -14.55
CA LYS A 105 14.07 8.48 -15.82
C LYS A 105 14.63 7.07 -15.87
N GLY A 106 15.03 6.53 -14.71
CA GLY A 106 15.70 5.23 -14.63
C GLY A 106 14.75 4.04 -14.54
N ILE A 107 13.51 4.23 -14.08
CA ILE A 107 12.54 3.14 -13.95
C ILE A 107 12.10 2.59 -15.31
N SER A 108 11.96 1.26 -15.39
CA SER A 108 11.41 0.56 -16.54
C SER A 108 9.87 0.57 -16.47
N LYS A 109 9.24 1.57 -17.10
CA LYS A 109 7.77 1.70 -17.08
C LYS A 109 7.12 0.53 -17.80
N LYS A 110 6.42 -0.30 -17.04
CA LYS A 110 5.74 -1.51 -17.54
C LYS A 110 4.32 -1.18 -18.01
N PRO A 111 3.87 -1.69 -19.18
CA PRO A 111 2.49 -1.52 -19.61
C PRO A 111 1.50 -2.04 -18.56
N GLY A 112 0.47 -1.26 -18.26
CA GLY A 112 -0.55 -1.61 -17.27
C GLY A 112 -0.18 -1.28 -15.81
N VAL A 113 1.01 -0.74 -15.56
CA VAL A 113 1.42 -0.23 -14.24
C VAL A 113 1.45 1.30 -14.26
N SER A 114 0.84 1.94 -13.27
CA SER A 114 0.89 3.39 -13.07
C SER A 114 2.01 3.76 -12.08
N TYR A 115 2.67 4.89 -12.35
CA TYR A 115 3.77 5.41 -11.53
C TYR A 115 3.48 6.84 -11.09
N PRO A 116 2.49 7.05 -10.21
CA PRO A 116 2.21 8.38 -9.66
C PRO A 116 3.39 8.91 -8.85
N VAL A 117 3.44 10.24 -8.75
CA VAL A 117 4.42 10.92 -7.90
C VAL A 117 3.74 11.96 -7.02
N LEU A 118 4.21 12.13 -5.79
CA LEU A 118 3.65 13.13 -4.88
C LEU A 118 4.14 14.52 -5.25
N THR A 119 3.22 15.48 -5.34
CA THR A 119 3.53 16.90 -5.64
C THR A 119 2.94 17.82 -4.57
N PRO A 120 3.76 18.58 -3.85
CA PRO A 120 3.30 19.40 -2.74
C PRO A 120 2.71 20.76 -3.17
N ASN A 121 2.95 21.20 -4.41
CA ASN A 121 2.54 22.49 -4.94
C ASN A 121 2.74 22.54 -6.46
N LEU A 122 2.35 23.66 -7.09
CA LEU A 122 2.46 23.88 -8.53
C LEU A 122 3.90 23.70 -9.05
N LYS A 123 4.91 24.21 -8.34
CA LYS A 123 6.33 24.04 -8.73
C LYS A 123 6.75 22.56 -8.77
N GLY A 124 6.33 21.78 -7.75
CA GLY A 124 6.56 20.33 -7.72
C GLY A 124 5.84 19.63 -8.87
N PHE A 125 4.61 20.02 -9.17
CA PHE A 125 3.85 19.49 -10.29
C PHE A 125 4.54 19.73 -11.65
N GLU A 126 4.99 20.98 -11.91
CA GLU A 126 5.71 21.30 -13.14
C GLU A 126 7.02 20.52 -13.29
N ALA A 127 7.74 20.33 -12.18
CA ALA A 127 8.95 19.51 -12.17
C ALA A 127 8.65 18.03 -12.45
N ALA A 128 7.56 17.50 -11.89
CA ALA A 128 7.08 16.14 -12.13
C ALA A 128 6.74 15.91 -13.61
N LEU A 129 6.03 16.84 -14.24
CA LEU A 129 5.73 16.77 -15.67
C LEU A 129 6.99 16.74 -16.53
N LYS A 130 7.96 17.61 -16.23
CA LYS A 130 9.26 17.64 -16.94
C LYS A 130 10.04 16.34 -16.78
N ALA A 131 9.86 15.64 -15.66
CA ALA A 131 10.46 14.32 -15.42
C ALA A 131 9.67 13.17 -16.06
N GLY A 132 8.55 13.44 -16.74
CA GLY A 132 7.73 12.43 -17.43
C GLY A 132 6.73 11.70 -16.53
N ALA A 133 6.29 12.33 -15.43
CA ALA A 133 5.16 11.84 -14.66
C ALA A 133 3.86 11.95 -15.46
N SER A 134 3.08 10.86 -15.48
CA SER A 134 1.79 10.79 -16.15
C SER A 134 0.60 10.84 -15.18
N GLU A 135 0.87 10.79 -13.90
CA GLU A 135 -0.09 10.84 -12.80
C GLU A 135 0.59 11.47 -11.59
N VAL A 136 -0.16 12.26 -10.81
CA VAL A 136 0.36 12.89 -9.61
C VAL A 136 -0.57 12.69 -8.42
N ALA A 137 -0.03 12.85 -7.22
CA ALA A 137 -0.80 12.91 -5.98
C ALA A 137 -0.59 14.24 -5.26
N ILE A 138 -1.64 14.70 -4.59
CA ILE A 138 -1.63 15.83 -3.65
C ILE A 138 -2.14 15.36 -2.28
N PHE A 139 -1.91 16.13 -1.23
CA PHE A 139 -2.26 15.71 0.12
C PHE A 139 -2.79 16.87 0.97
N GLY A 140 -3.95 16.68 1.56
CA GLY A 140 -4.51 17.51 2.61
C GLY A 140 -4.45 16.83 3.97
N ALA A 141 -4.90 17.50 5.01
CA ALA A 141 -5.02 16.93 6.36
C ALA A 141 -6.35 17.34 6.99
N ALA A 142 -6.92 16.46 7.82
CA ALA A 142 -8.13 16.77 8.57
C ALA A 142 -7.84 17.47 9.92
N SER A 143 -6.60 17.83 10.19
CA SER A 143 -6.12 18.49 11.40
C SER A 143 -5.39 19.80 11.07
N GLU A 144 -5.79 20.88 11.72
CA GLU A 144 -5.18 22.20 11.55
C GLU A 144 -3.72 22.24 12.03
N LEU A 145 -3.44 21.68 13.20
CA LEU A 145 -2.08 21.66 13.72
C LEU A 145 -1.16 20.76 12.89
N PHE A 146 -1.66 19.65 12.38
CA PHE A 146 -0.89 18.81 11.47
C PHE A 146 -0.56 19.55 10.18
N SER A 147 -1.54 20.21 9.57
CA SER A 147 -1.33 21.02 8.36
C SER A 147 -0.26 22.09 8.60
N LYS A 148 -0.39 22.87 9.68
CA LYS A 148 0.58 23.90 10.06
C LYS A 148 1.99 23.36 10.29
N LYS A 149 2.11 22.20 10.94
CA LYS A 149 3.41 21.58 11.22
C LYS A 149 4.05 20.95 9.99
N ASN A 150 3.25 20.33 9.12
CA ASN A 150 3.72 19.58 7.97
C ASN A 150 3.99 20.46 6.74
N ILE A 151 3.11 21.40 6.43
CA ILE A 151 3.17 22.23 5.23
C ILE A 151 3.07 23.73 5.49
N ASN A 152 3.17 24.13 6.74
CA ASN A 152 3.19 25.55 7.19
C ASN A 152 2.02 26.38 6.67
N CYS A 153 0.80 25.83 6.69
CA CYS A 153 -0.44 26.56 6.37
C CYS A 153 -1.64 25.90 7.02
N SER A 154 -2.77 26.62 7.07
CA SER A 154 -4.05 26.04 7.52
C SER A 154 -4.57 24.99 6.53
N VAL A 155 -5.55 24.19 6.96
CA VAL A 155 -6.23 23.23 6.08
C VAL A 155 -6.81 23.95 4.86
N GLU A 156 -7.53 25.05 5.07
CA GLU A 156 -8.17 25.79 3.97
C GLU A 156 -7.15 26.42 3.02
N GLU A 157 -6.08 27.02 3.53
CA GLU A 157 -4.99 27.54 2.69
C GLU A 157 -4.31 26.43 1.87
N SER A 158 -4.19 25.20 2.43
CA SER A 158 -3.65 24.08 1.69
C SER A 158 -4.54 23.69 0.52
N LEU A 159 -5.84 23.63 0.74
CA LEU A 159 -6.82 23.33 -0.30
C LEU A 159 -6.79 24.39 -1.42
N GLN A 160 -6.72 25.67 -1.08
CA GLN A 160 -6.59 26.75 -2.07
C GLN A 160 -5.29 26.63 -2.91
N ARG A 161 -4.16 26.27 -2.29
CA ARG A 161 -2.91 26.02 -3.03
C ARG A 161 -3.05 24.84 -3.99
N PHE A 162 -3.80 23.81 -3.63
CA PHE A 162 -4.03 22.66 -4.51
C PHE A 162 -4.97 22.96 -5.67
N GLU A 163 -5.84 23.97 -5.60
CA GLU A 163 -6.64 24.43 -6.74
C GLU A 163 -5.75 24.85 -7.94
N GLU A 164 -4.58 25.47 -7.67
CA GLU A 164 -3.61 25.82 -8.72
C GLU A 164 -3.02 24.56 -9.38
N VAL A 165 -2.67 23.54 -8.57
CA VAL A 165 -2.17 22.27 -9.07
C VAL A 165 -3.24 21.57 -9.91
N MET A 166 -4.49 21.53 -9.42
CA MET A 166 -5.60 20.90 -10.12
C MET A 166 -5.91 21.58 -11.46
N LYS A 167 -5.85 22.90 -11.50
CA LYS A 167 -6.01 23.67 -12.75
C LYS A 167 -4.92 23.34 -13.76
N ALA A 168 -3.66 23.28 -13.32
CA ALA A 168 -2.53 22.92 -14.18
C ALA A 168 -2.63 21.46 -14.66
N ALA A 169 -2.97 20.53 -13.76
CA ALA A 169 -3.15 19.12 -14.07
C ALA A 169 -4.27 18.89 -15.09
N LYS A 170 -5.39 19.58 -14.95
CA LYS A 170 -6.49 19.56 -15.92
C LYS A 170 -6.03 20.05 -17.29
N GLY A 171 -5.26 21.16 -17.34
CA GLY A 171 -4.70 21.70 -18.58
C GLY A 171 -3.71 20.75 -19.27
N ALA A 172 -3.01 19.93 -18.51
CA ALA A 172 -2.06 18.93 -18.99
C ALA A 172 -2.70 17.54 -19.20
N ALA A 173 -3.98 17.36 -18.92
CA ALA A 173 -4.70 16.07 -18.93
C ALA A 173 -4.03 14.99 -18.02
N VAL A 174 -3.49 15.42 -16.87
CA VAL A 174 -2.84 14.54 -15.88
C VAL A 174 -3.83 14.24 -14.76
N PRO A 175 -4.14 12.96 -14.49
CA PRO A 175 -4.99 12.58 -13.37
C PRO A 175 -4.31 12.88 -12.02
N VAL A 176 -5.11 13.27 -11.04
CA VAL A 176 -4.65 13.64 -9.70
C VAL A 176 -5.34 12.77 -8.66
N ARG A 177 -4.55 12.13 -7.80
CA ARG A 177 -5.00 11.42 -6.60
C ARG A 177 -4.91 12.34 -5.38
N GLY A 178 -5.88 12.28 -4.46
CA GLY A 178 -5.87 13.04 -3.22
C GLY A 178 -5.60 12.17 -2.00
N TYR A 179 -4.76 12.63 -1.08
CA TYR A 179 -4.60 12.06 0.25
C TYR A 179 -5.25 12.94 1.31
N VAL A 180 -5.89 12.34 2.31
CA VAL A 180 -6.34 13.02 3.53
C VAL A 180 -5.62 12.39 4.71
N SER A 181 -4.73 13.14 5.35
CA SER A 181 -4.01 12.69 6.55
C SER A 181 -4.82 12.92 7.83
N CYS A 182 -4.49 12.18 8.88
CA CYS A 182 -5.09 12.28 10.22
C CYS A 182 -6.59 11.99 10.26
N VAL A 183 -7.06 10.94 9.57
CA VAL A 183 -8.50 10.66 9.44
C VAL A 183 -9.17 10.15 10.72
N VAL A 184 -8.41 9.63 11.68
CA VAL A 184 -8.94 9.16 12.99
C VAL A 184 -8.23 9.78 14.16
N GLY A 185 -6.97 10.19 13.98
CA GLY A 185 -6.17 10.79 15.03
C GLY A 185 -5.04 11.65 14.50
N CYS A 186 -4.69 12.67 15.26
CA CYS A 186 -3.61 13.60 15.00
C CYS A 186 -2.61 13.55 16.16
N PRO A 187 -1.27 13.54 15.88
CA PRO A 187 -0.26 13.50 16.93
C PRO A 187 -0.21 14.77 17.79
N TYR A 188 -0.88 15.84 17.35
CA TYR A 188 -0.88 17.15 18.02
C TYR A 188 -2.24 17.52 18.63
N GLU A 189 -3.35 17.14 17.98
CA GLU A 189 -4.72 17.51 18.40
C GLU A 189 -5.47 16.34 19.04
N GLY A 190 -4.93 15.11 18.99
CA GLY A 190 -5.63 13.92 19.44
C GLY A 190 -6.70 13.46 18.45
N GLN A 191 -7.91 13.20 18.94
CA GLN A 191 -9.00 12.71 18.08
C GLN A 191 -9.42 13.73 17.03
N VAL A 192 -9.69 13.24 15.82
CA VAL A 192 -10.20 14.04 14.70
C VAL A 192 -11.65 13.66 14.43
N ALA A 193 -12.51 14.68 14.36
CA ALA A 193 -13.94 14.47 14.09
C ALA A 193 -14.15 13.97 12.64
N PRO A 194 -14.97 12.93 12.43
CA PRO A 194 -15.25 12.37 11.10
C PRO A 194 -15.75 13.40 10.09
N GLU A 195 -16.48 14.42 10.53
CA GLU A 195 -17.00 15.49 9.67
C GLU A 195 -15.90 16.37 9.08
N LYS A 196 -14.79 16.57 9.81
CA LYS A 196 -13.60 17.28 9.28
C LYS A 196 -12.95 16.48 8.15
N VAL A 197 -12.87 15.17 8.32
CA VAL A 197 -12.35 14.26 7.27
C VAL A 197 -13.23 14.32 6.03
N ALA A 198 -14.55 14.17 6.23
CA ALA A 198 -15.53 14.23 5.15
C ALA A 198 -15.47 15.57 4.40
N HIS A 199 -15.29 16.68 5.12
CA HIS A 199 -15.14 18.01 4.52
C HIS A 199 -13.89 18.08 3.61
N VAL A 200 -12.72 17.70 4.10
CA VAL A 200 -11.48 17.76 3.30
C VAL A 200 -11.54 16.79 2.12
N ALA A 201 -12.03 15.57 2.33
CA ALA A 201 -12.20 14.59 1.27
C ALA A 201 -13.13 15.10 0.15
N LYS A 202 -14.28 15.70 0.54
CA LYS A 202 -15.23 16.32 -0.40
C LYS A 202 -14.60 17.45 -1.21
N ARG A 203 -13.81 18.32 -0.55
CA ARG A 203 -13.13 19.43 -1.23
C ARG A 203 -12.13 18.91 -2.28
N LEU A 204 -11.27 17.94 -1.94
CA LEU A 204 -10.33 17.35 -2.88
C LEU A 204 -11.04 16.64 -4.05
N TYR A 205 -12.09 15.89 -3.77
CA TYR A 205 -12.89 15.23 -4.81
C TYR A 205 -13.59 16.24 -5.73
N SER A 206 -14.20 17.29 -5.15
CA SER A 206 -14.87 18.34 -5.92
C SER A 206 -13.91 19.18 -6.79
N MET A 207 -12.62 19.28 -6.42
CA MET A 207 -11.59 19.88 -7.24
C MET A 207 -11.20 19.01 -8.45
N GLY A 208 -11.58 17.72 -8.45
CA GLY A 208 -11.34 16.79 -9.56
C GLY A 208 -10.30 15.70 -9.27
N CYS A 209 -9.93 15.45 -8.01
CA CYS A 209 -9.19 14.24 -7.68
C CYS A 209 -10.05 13.02 -8.01
N TYR A 210 -9.50 12.06 -8.75
CA TYR A 210 -10.25 10.89 -9.19
C TYR A 210 -10.45 9.86 -8.07
N GLU A 211 -9.58 9.86 -7.05
CA GLU A 211 -9.58 8.95 -5.91
C GLU A 211 -9.05 9.67 -4.68
N ILE A 212 -9.66 9.39 -3.52
CA ILE A 212 -9.28 9.97 -2.22
C ILE A 212 -8.82 8.86 -1.29
N SER A 213 -7.55 8.89 -0.90
CA SER A 213 -6.99 7.98 0.09
C SER A 213 -7.10 8.56 1.50
N LEU A 214 -7.68 7.76 2.39
CA LEU A 214 -7.98 8.13 3.78
C LEU A 214 -6.90 7.55 4.69
N GLY A 215 -6.01 8.43 5.21
CA GLY A 215 -4.81 8.03 5.94
C GLY A 215 -4.94 8.08 7.47
N ASP A 216 -4.86 6.92 8.12
CA ASP A 216 -4.61 6.79 9.56
C ASP A 216 -3.12 7.02 9.84
N THR A 217 -2.72 8.29 9.81
CA THR A 217 -1.32 8.75 9.80
C THR A 217 -0.47 8.28 10.97
N ILE A 218 -1.08 8.04 12.13
CA ILE A 218 -0.38 7.59 13.34
C ILE A 218 -0.79 6.18 13.78
N GLY A 219 -1.62 5.51 13.00
CA GLY A 219 -2.02 4.12 13.22
C GLY A 219 -2.78 3.89 14.52
N VAL A 220 -3.59 4.86 14.96
CA VAL A 220 -4.43 4.76 16.18
C VAL A 220 -5.86 4.32 15.87
N GLY A 221 -6.17 4.11 14.61
CA GLY A 221 -7.46 3.64 14.16
C GLY A 221 -7.77 2.23 14.67
N THR A 222 -9.03 2.05 15.04
CA THR A 222 -9.60 0.74 15.35
C THR A 222 -10.77 0.48 14.40
N PRO A 223 -11.25 -0.75 14.22
CA PRO A 223 -12.42 -1.03 13.41
C PRO A 223 -13.62 -0.11 13.70
N GLY A 224 -13.88 0.19 14.98
CA GLY A 224 -14.97 1.06 15.37
C GLY A 224 -14.77 2.54 15.00
N SER A 225 -13.56 3.08 15.12
CA SER A 225 -13.27 4.47 14.72
C SER A 225 -13.21 4.61 13.20
N MET A 226 -12.66 3.62 12.49
CA MET A 226 -12.67 3.57 11.03
C MET A 226 -14.09 3.52 10.47
N THR A 227 -14.96 2.67 11.03
CA THR A 227 -16.37 2.63 10.60
C THR A 227 -17.04 4.00 10.70
N LYS A 228 -16.92 4.68 11.85
CA LYS A 228 -17.51 6.01 12.04
C LYS A 228 -17.00 7.05 11.05
N MET A 229 -15.70 7.03 10.80
CA MET A 229 -15.06 7.93 9.85
C MET A 229 -15.53 7.65 8.43
N LEU A 230 -15.53 6.38 8.01
CA LEU A 230 -15.97 5.97 6.68
C LEU A 230 -17.47 6.26 6.45
N GLU A 231 -18.34 6.04 7.45
CA GLU A 231 -19.76 6.39 7.36
C GLU A 231 -19.98 7.89 7.10
N ALA A 232 -19.16 8.76 7.72
CA ALA A 232 -19.25 10.20 7.47
C ALA A 232 -18.76 10.56 6.06
N VAL A 233 -17.65 9.98 5.60
CA VAL A 233 -17.10 10.24 4.25
C VAL A 233 -18.02 9.70 3.15
N CYS A 234 -18.57 8.49 3.31
CA CYS A 234 -19.46 7.87 2.32
C CYS A 234 -20.80 8.61 2.13
N LYS A 235 -21.19 9.50 3.05
CA LYS A 235 -22.33 10.41 2.84
C LYS A 235 -22.03 11.52 1.82
N GLU A 236 -20.75 11.85 1.65
CA GLU A 236 -20.29 12.96 0.82
C GLU A 236 -19.68 12.51 -0.51
N LEU A 237 -19.06 11.30 -0.56
CA LEU A 237 -18.38 10.77 -1.73
C LEU A 237 -18.85 9.36 -2.08
N PRO A 238 -18.84 8.99 -3.36
CA PRO A 238 -19.08 7.61 -3.76
C PRO A 238 -17.94 6.71 -3.25
N VAL A 239 -18.29 5.53 -2.74
CA VAL A 239 -17.33 4.56 -2.22
C VAL A 239 -16.27 4.17 -3.25
N SER A 240 -16.64 4.12 -4.53
CA SER A 240 -15.73 3.83 -5.65
C SER A 240 -14.61 4.85 -5.85
N ALA A 241 -14.72 6.02 -5.25
CA ALA A 241 -13.69 7.06 -5.28
C ALA A 241 -12.81 7.05 -4.02
N LEU A 242 -12.98 6.08 -3.11
CA LEU A 242 -12.26 6.02 -1.85
C LEU A 242 -11.19 4.92 -1.86
N ALA A 243 -10.10 5.22 -1.16
CA ALA A 243 -9.04 4.29 -0.80
C ALA A 243 -8.73 4.42 0.69
N VAL A 244 -8.11 3.41 1.28
CA VAL A 244 -7.63 3.46 2.67
C VAL A 244 -6.12 3.28 2.73
N HIS A 245 -5.51 4.05 3.64
CA HIS A 245 -4.09 4.01 3.96
C HIS A 245 -3.95 3.86 5.48
N CYS A 246 -3.64 2.65 5.92
CA CYS A 246 -3.64 2.30 7.32
C CYS A 246 -2.22 2.08 7.83
N HIS A 247 -1.83 2.79 8.91
CA HIS A 247 -0.63 2.47 9.65
C HIS A 247 -0.89 1.35 10.67
N ASP A 248 0.13 0.55 10.92
CA ASP A 248 0.04 -0.66 11.77
C ASP A 248 0.67 -0.49 13.16
N THR A 249 0.73 0.74 13.65
CA THR A 249 1.34 1.13 14.93
C THR A 249 0.88 0.27 16.11
N TYR A 250 -0.39 -0.10 16.13
CA TYR A 250 -0.99 -0.97 17.14
C TYR A 250 -1.46 -2.32 16.59
N GLY A 251 -0.96 -2.75 15.42
CA GLY A 251 -1.35 -4.01 14.81
C GLY A 251 -2.82 -4.06 14.37
N GLN A 252 -3.42 -2.90 14.04
CA GLN A 252 -4.84 -2.82 13.68
C GLN A 252 -5.07 -2.57 12.18
N ALA A 253 -4.02 -2.38 11.40
CA ALA A 253 -4.16 -2.00 9.99
C ALA A 253 -4.97 -3.02 9.19
N LEU A 254 -4.68 -4.31 9.30
CA LEU A 254 -5.41 -5.36 8.57
C LEU A 254 -6.89 -5.43 8.98
N ALA A 255 -7.19 -5.25 10.28
CA ALA A 255 -8.57 -5.20 10.77
C ALA A 255 -9.32 -3.97 10.22
N ASN A 256 -8.67 -2.82 10.18
CA ASN A 256 -9.22 -1.58 9.62
C ASN A 256 -9.45 -1.69 8.10
N ILE A 257 -8.52 -2.32 7.37
CA ILE A 257 -8.66 -2.61 5.93
C ILE A 257 -9.85 -3.54 5.71
N LEU A 258 -10.00 -4.61 6.50
CA LEU A 258 -11.12 -5.53 6.38
C LEU A 258 -12.48 -4.81 6.54
N ILE A 259 -12.60 -3.90 7.51
CA ILE A 259 -13.80 -3.05 7.66
C ILE A 259 -14.04 -2.19 6.41
N ALA A 260 -13.00 -1.57 5.87
CA ALA A 260 -13.13 -0.77 4.66
C ALA A 260 -13.62 -1.61 3.46
N LEU A 261 -13.10 -2.84 3.31
CA LEU A 261 -13.56 -3.79 2.29
C LEU A 261 -15.04 -4.15 2.46
N GLN A 262 -15.49 -4.41 3.70
CA GLN A 262 -16.89 -4.69 4.02
C GLN A 262 -17.81 -3.51 3.74
N MET A 263 -17.30 -2.28 3.76
CA MET A 263 -18.00 -1.07 3.37
C MET A 263 -17.91 -0.77 1.86
N GLY A 264 -17.30 -1.68 1.07
CA GLY A 264 -17.25 -1.62 -0.40
C GLY A 264 -16.03 -0.89 -0.97
N ILE A 265 -15.08 -0.43 -0.15
CA ILE A 265 -13.83 0.16 -0.64
C ILE A 265 -12.95 -0.98 -1.21
N SER A 266 -12.39 -0.76 -2.38
CA SER A 266 -11.60 -1.76 -3.11
C SER A 266 -10.20 -1.27 -3.51
N VAL A 267 -9.70 -0.22 -2.85
CA VAL A 267 -8.35 0.31 -3.06
C VAL A 267 -7.65 0.44 -1.71
N VAL A 268 -6.45 -0.14 -1.62
CA VAL A 268 -5.65 -0.17 -0.40
C VAL A 268 -4.24 0.29 -0.69
N ASP A 269 -3.77 1.28 0.07
CA ASP A 269 -2.38 1.69 0.09
C ASP A 269 -1.62 0.81 1.09
N SER A 270 -0.44 0.37 0.69
CA SER A 270 0.44 -0.43 1.54
C SER A 270 1.89 -0.24 1.13
N SER A 271 2.82 -0.69 1.94
CA SER A 271 4.25 -0.50 1.73
C SER A 271 4.97 -1.83 1.79
N VAL A 272 5.73 -2.17 0.75
CA VAL A 272 6.55 -3.39 0.71
C VAL A 272 7.43 -3.47 1.97
N ALA A 273 7.51 -4.67 2.58
CA ALA A 273 8.20 -4.95 3.83
C ALA A 273 7.77 -4.05 5.02
N GLY A 274 6.61 -3.39 4.95
CA GLY A 274 6.17 -2.43 5.97
C GLY A 274 7.07 -1.19 6.07
N LEU A 275 7.76 -0.81 5.00
CA LEU A 275 8.65 0.36 4.99
C LEU A 275 7.92 1.64 5.42
N GLY A 276 8.60 2.49 6.19
CA GLY A 276 8.09 3.75 6.70
C GLY A 276 7.68 3.64 8.15
N GLY A 277 8.59 4.03 9.05
CA GLY A 277 8.28 4.19 10.48
C GLY A 277 7.28 5.30 10.71
N CYS A 278 6.55 5.24 11.80
CA CYS A 278 5.73 6.37 12.23
C CYS A 278 6.66 7.41 12.88
N PRO A 279 6.87 8.59 12.29
CA PRO A 279 7.76 9.61 12.85
C PRO A 279 7.27 10.14 14.20
N TYR A 280 6.03 9.85 14.57
CA TYR A 280 5.39 10.28 15.81
C TYR A 280 5.33 9.20 16.90
N ALA A 281 5.70 7.95 16.56
CA ALA A 281 5.74 6.85 17.52
C ALA A 281 7.06 6.08 17.34
N GLN A 282 8.04 6.42 18.16
CA GLN A 282 9.39 5.86 18.08
C GLN A 282 9.36 4.32 18.28
N GLY A 283 9.84 3.57 17.28
CA GLY A 283 9.89 2.11 17.31
C GLY A 283 8.59 1.41 16.89
N ALA A 284 7.54 2.15 16.51
CA ALA A 284 6.34 1.58 15.94
C ALA A 284 6.51 1.32 14.43
N SER A 285 5.93 0.22 13.95
CA SER A 285 5.69 0.02 12.52
C SER A 285 4.83 1.17 12.00
N GLY A 286 5.18 1.71 10.83
CA GLY A 286 4.37 2.72 10.17
C GLY A 286 3.33 2.08 9.24
N ASN A 287 3.63 2.07 7.95
CA ASN A 287 2.75 1.47 6.95
C ASN A 287 2.50 -0.02 7.20
N VAL A 288 1.30 -0.49 6.87
CA VAL A 288 1.02 -1.92 6.76
C VAL A 288 1.85 -2.52 5.63
N ALA A 289 2.38 -3.72 5.84
CA ALA A 289 3.15 -4.43 4.82
C ALA A 289 2.26 -4.87 3.66
N THR A 290 2.71 -4.63 2.42
CA THR A 290 1.97 -5.05 1.22
C THR A 290 1.82 -6.56 1.17
N GLU A 291 2.81 -7.29 1.60
CA GLU A 291 2.81 -8.75 1.70
C GLU A 291 1.69 -9.26 2.62
N ASP A 292 1.52 -8.64 3.79
CA ASP A 292 0.49 -9.04 4.76
C ASP A 292 -0.92 -8.73 4.22
N VAL A 293 -1.09 -7.58 3.55
CA VAL A 293 -2.35 -7.22 2.88
C VAL A 293 -2.67 -8.21 1.77
N VAL A 294 -1.72 -8.51 0.89
CA VAL A 294 -1.91 -9.45 -0.24
C VAL A 294 -2.18 -10.85 0.28
N TYR A 295 -1.47 -11.30 1.33
CA TYR A 295 -1.71 -12.59 1.96
C TYR A 295 -3.15 -12.70 2.51
N MET A 296 -3.61 -11.69 3.25
CA MET A 296 -4.99 -11.63 3.75
C MET A 296 -6.02 -11.67 2.61
N LEU A 297 -5.81 -10.86 1.56
CA LEU A 297 -6.74 -10.78 0.42
C LEU A 297 -6.81 -12.10 -0.35
N HIS A 298 -5.66 -12.76 -0.60
CA HIS A 298 -5.62 -14.07 -1.24
C HIS A 298 -6.32 -15.13 -0.38
N GLY A 299 -6.14 -15.11 0.95
CA GLY A 299 -6.85 -15.98 1.88
C GLY A 299 -8.37 -15.80 1.85
N LEU A 300 -8.85 -14.58 1.59
CA LEU A 300 -10.26 -14.27 1.37
C LEU A 300 -10.74 -14.60 -0.08
N GLY A 301 -9.86 -15.07 -0.96
CA GLY A 301 -10.14 -15.34 -2.37
C GLY A 301 -10.34 -14.08 -3.20
N ILE A 302 -9.87 -12.92 -2.74
CA ILE A 302 -9.94 -11.63 -3.43
C ILE A 302 -8.75 -11.51 -4.39
N GLN A 303 -9.02 -11.10 -5.63
CA GLN A 303 -7.98 -10.93 -6.64
C GLN A 303 -7.24 -9.62 -6.44
N THR A 304 -5.92 -9.65 -6.48
CA THR A 304 -5.06 -8.46 -6.45
C THR A 304 -4.26 -8.28 -7.74
N GLY A 305 -3.99 -9.36 -8.46
CA GLY A 305 -3.07 -9.42 -9.58
C GLY A 305 -1.60 -9.50 -9.17
N VAL A 306 -1.31 -9.49 -7.87
CA VAL A 306 0.06 -9.49 -7.32
C VAL A 306 0.56 -10.92 -7.13
N ASP A 307 1.78 -11.18 -7.58
CA ASP A 307 2.56 -12.39 -7.32
C ASP A 307 3.28 -12.22 -5.97
N LEU A 308 2.75 -12.85 -4.93
CA LEU A 308 3.26 -12.69 -3.56
C LEU A 308 4.73 -13.13 -3.41
N PRO A 309 5.20 -14.25 -3.96
CA PRO A 309 6.62 -14.61 -3.97
C PRO A 309 7.53 -13.50 -4.53
N LYS A 310 7.20 -12.94 -5.69
CA LYS A 310 7.99 -11.85 -6.28
C LYS A 310 7.94 -10.58 -5.45
N LEU A 311 6.81 -10.28 -4.83
CA LEU A 311 6.68 -9.16 -3.90
C LEU A 311 7.60 -9.35 -2.68
N MET A 312 7.64 -10.55 -2.10
CA MET A 312 8.54 -10.90 -1.00
C MET A 312 10.03 -10.78 -1.39
N ASP A 313 10.39 -11.13 -2.62
CA ASP A 313 11.76 -10.91 -3.14
C ASP A 313 12.13 -9.43 -3.17
N ALA A 314 11.17 -8.56 -3.56
CA ALA A 314 11.37 -7.11 -3.53
C ALA A 314 11.52 -6.59 -2.09
N GLY A 315 10.72 -7.09 -1.16
CA GLY A 315 10.82 -6.80 0.28
C GLY A 315 12.18 -7.21 0.85
N ALA A 316 12.59 -8.45 0.58
CA ALA A 316 13.90 -8.94 1.01
C ALA A 316 15.07 -8.14 0.41
N PHE A 317 14.95 -7.69 -0.84
CA PHE A 317 15.95 -6.83 -1.48
C PHE A 317 16.12 -5.51 -0.73
N ILE A 318 15.02 -4.80 -0.46
CA ILE A 318 15.12 -3.49 0.18
C ILE A 318 15.53 -3.59 1.65
N CYS A 319 15.07 -4.59 2.39
CA CYS A 319 15.50 -4.85 3.76
C CYS A 319 17.02 -5.10 3.83
N ARG A 320 17.59 -5.88 2.94
CA ARG A 320 19.06 -6.07 2.83
C ARG A 320 19.78 -4.76 2.54
N THR A 321 19.23 -3.94 1.64
CA THR A 321 19.82 -2.64 1.28
C THR A 321 19.86 -1.68 2.47
N LEU A 322 18.84 -1.72 3.32
CA LEU A 322 18.71 -0.89 4.52
C LEU A 322 19.40 -1.49 5.75
N ASN A 323 19.96 -2.70 5.67
CA ASN A 323 20.45 -3.48 6.82
C ASN A 323 19.39 -3.67 7.92
N GLN A 324 18.13 -3.72 7.54
CA GLN A 324 17.00 -3.94 8.43
C GLN A 324 16.60 -5.41 8.44
N LYS A 325 16.07 -5.88 9.58
CA LYS A 325 15.37 -7.15 9.62
C LYS A 325 14.01 -6.95 8.99
N ASP A 326 13.60 -7.94 8.17
CA ASP A 326 12.25 -7.99 7.61
C ASP A 326 11.21 -7.92 8.74
N GLN A 327 10.30 -6.96 8.69
CA GLN A 327 9.27 -6.74 9.72
C GLN A 327 7.99 -7.55 9.44
N LEU A 328 8.00 -8.40 8.42
CA LEU A 328 6.85 -9.20 8.03
C LEU A 328 6.44 -10.17 9.15
N GLN A 329 5.18 -10.17 9.54
CA GLN A 329 4.63 -11.17 10.47
C GLN A 329 4.63 -12.58 9.86
N GLY A 330 4.58 -12.70 8.53
CA GLY A 330 4.61 -13.94 7.78
C GLY A 330 5.93 -14.28 7.08
N GLY A 331 6.80 -13.29 6.79
CA GLY A 331 7.98 -13.46 5.93
C GLY A 331 9.07 -14.36 6.51
N THR A 332 9.30 -14.29 7.82
CA THR A 332 10.29 -15.14 8.50
C THR A 332 9.94 -16.62 8.49
N SER A 333 8.67 -16.99 8.46
CA SER A 333 8.25 -18.41 8.43
C SER A 333 8.45 -19.03 7.04
N HIS A 334 8.29 -18.25 5.96
CA HIS A 334 8.41 -18.78 4.60
C HIS A 334 9.88 -18.97 4.18
N LEU A 335 10.77 -18.04 4.55
CA LEU A 335 12.22 -18.19 4.32
C LEU A 335 12.80 -19.39 5.07
N GLN A 336 12.37 -19.65 6.31
CA GLN A 336 12.78 -20.83 7.08
C GLN A 336 12.28 -22.16 6.49
N THR A 337 11.15 -22.15 5.78
CA THR A 337 10.60 -23.33 5.13
C THR A 337 11.38 -23.65 3.84
N VAL A 338 11.73 -22.64 3.05
CA VAL A 338 12.52 -22.82 1.83
C VAL A 338 13.96 -23.23 2.14
N GLU A 339 14.61 -22.68 3.17
CA GLU A 339 15.94 -23.10 3.61
C GLU A 339 15.96 -24.55 4.15
N LYS A 340 14.90 -24.97 4.84
CA LYS A 340 14.79 -26.38 5.28
C LYS A 340 14.56 -27.35 4.14
N GLU A 341 13.80 -26.98 3.12
CA GLU A 341 13.59 -27.83 1.95
C GLU A 341 14.86 -27.93 1.08
N THR A 342 15.65 -26.87 0.94
CA THR A 342 16.92 -26.89 0.20
C THR A 342 18.03 -27.63 0.97
N SER A 343 18.09 -27.55 2.30
CA SER A 343 19.09 -28.28 3.10
C SER A 343 18.84 -29.79 3.14
N THR A 344 17.58 -30.23 2.97
CA THR A 344 17.23 -31.66 2.92
C THR A 344 17.57 -32.32 1.57
N PHE A 345 17.75 -31.51 0.50
CA PHE A 345 18.14 -32.02 -0.82
C PHE A 345 19.67 -32.14 -1.02
N CYS A 346 20.48 -31.52 -0.17
CA CYS A 346 21.94 -31.60 -0.24
C CYS A 346 22.58 -32.65 0.69
N SER A 347 21.78 -33.45 1.39
CA SER A 347 22.27 -34.44 2.37
C SER A 347 21.91 -35.90 2.03
N ASN A 348 21.66 -36.21 0.76
CA ASN A 348 21.51 -37.61 0.30
C ASN A 348 22.28 -37.85 -0.99
#